data_0fe5b1db84c3d7f51842d465b2f5544b
#
_entry.id   0fe5b1db84c3d7f51842d465b2f5544b
#
_cell.length_a   1.000
_cell.length_b   1.000
_cell.length_c   1.000
_cell.angle_alpha   90.00
_cell.angle_beta   90.00
_cell.angle_gamma   90.00
#
_symmetry.space_group_name_H-M   'P 1'
#
loop_
_entity.id
_entity.type
_entity.pdbx_description
1 polymer ?
#
loop_
_entity_poly.entity_id
_entity_poly.type
_entity_poly.pdbx_seq_one_letter_code
_entity_poly.pdbx_strand_id
1 'polypeptide(L)'
;MKEISEAYRRQIEKQFHNFCVTVLKHEASDIRDEYARQRDKETFLEDLTLSELLELSVFDELEKPTVFAVGEDFVLIQNEDLAGALKQLTDRKREFILLYFFLDKTDQEIAALYSMLRRTVTYQRKSILKQLKQYLEEIGCE
;
A
#
# COMPACT_ATOMS: atom_id res chain seq x y z
N MET A 1 69.13 27.21 -0.54
CA MET A 1 68.06 26.23 -0.81
C MET A 1 68.65 25.01 -1.47
N LYS A 2 68.49 23.83 -0.89
CA LYS A 2 68.91 22.61 -1.59
C LYS A 2 67.91 22.34 -2.71
N GLU A 3 68.43 22.40 -3.98
CA GLU A 3 67.61 21.94 -5.10
C GLU A 3 67.28 20.47 -4.90
N ILE A 4 66.02 20.20 -4.77
CA ILE A 4 65.49 18.83 -4.70
C ILE A 4 65.71 18.22 -6.08
N SER A 5 66.50 17.13 -6.16
CA SER A 5 66.76 16.42 -7.40
C SER A 5 65.42 16.04 -8.07
N GLU A 6 65.33 16.25 -9.40
CA GLU A 6 64.12 15.86 -10.17
C GLU A 6 63.76 14.38 -9.96
N ALA A 7 64.71 13.52 -9.79
CA ALA A 7 64.50 12.12 -9.50
C ALA A 7 63.78 11.90 -8.16
N TYR A 8 64.13 12.66 -7.12
CA TYR A 8 63.49 12.64 -5.82
C TYR A 8 62.04 13.17 -5.89
N ARG A 9 61.84 14.26 -6.62
CA ARG A 9 60.49 14.81 -6.85
C ARG A 9 59.59 13.81 -7.54
N ARG A 10 60.02 13.15 -8.61
CA ARG A 10 59.28 12.12 -9.33
C ARG A 10 58.94 10.93 -8.42
N GLN A 11 59.87 10.55 -7.54
CA GLN A 11 59.65 9.46 -6.60
C GLN A 11 58.55 9.81 -5.59
N ILE A 12 58.54 11.01 -5.04
CA ILE A 12 57.52 11.48 -4.11
C ILE A 12 56.16 11.58 -4.82
N GLU A 13 56.13 12.16 -6.02
CA GLU A 13 54.89 12.24 -6.82
C GLU A 13 54.27 10.86 -7.09
N LYS A 14 55.12 9.89 -7.41
CA LYS A 14 54.70 8.50 -7.64
C LYS A 14 54.15 7.84 -6.37
N GLN A 15 54.84 8.06 -5.25
CA GLN A 15 54.35 7.54 -3.94
C GLN A 15 53.04 8.17 -3.56
N PHE A 16 52.90 9.47 -3.73
CA PHE A 16 51.64 10.18 -3.45
C PHE A 16 50.52 9.73 -4.37
N HIS A 17 50.77 9.57 -5.65
CA HIS A 17 49.83 9.04 -6.61
C HIS A 17 49.33 7.62 -6.20
N ASN A 18 50.25 6.73 -5.88
CA ASN A 18 49.92 5.37 -5.46
C ASN A 18 49.11 5.36 -4.16
N PHE A 19 49.47 6.22 -3.22
CA PHE A 19 48.68 6.41 -1.98
C PHE A 19 47.26 6.87 -2.26
N CYS A 20 47.07 7.91 -3.07
CA CYS A 20 45.73 8.39 -3.45
C CYS A 20 44.90 7.33 -4.16
N VAL A 21 45.50 6.61 -5.12
CA VAL A 21 44.80 5.50 -5.83
C VAL A 21 44.39 4.40 -4.88
N THR A 22 45.24 4.03 -3.93
CA THR A 22 44.93 2.99 -2.93
C THR A 22 43.79 3.41 -2.01
N VAL A 23 43.84 4.67 -1.51
CA VAL A 23 42.76 5.21 -0.64
C VAL A 23 41.42 5.24 -1.39
N LEU A 24 41.44 5.74 -2.64
CA LEU A 24 40.21 5.80 -3.45
C LEU A 24 39.61 4.40 -3.74
N LYS A 25 40.46 3.40 -3.98
CA LYS A 25 40.00 2.02 -4.20
C LYS A 25 39.39 1.42 -2.93
N HIS A 26 40.00 1.67 -1.76
CA HIS A 26 39.47 1.20 -0.49
C HIS A 26 38.10 1.85 -0.19
N GLU A 27 38.00 3.17 -0.31
CA GLU A 27 36.75 3.90 -0.13
C GLU A 27 35.65 3.42 -1.08
N ALA A 28 35.98 3.21 -2.36
CA ALA A 28 35.01 2.70 -3.32
C ALA A 28 34.56 1.27 -3.01
N SER A 29 35.44 0.43 -2.43
CA SER A 29 35.09 -0.90 -1.96
C SER A 29 34.19 -0.83 -0.74
N ASP A 30 34.54 0.01 0.23
CA ASP A 30 33.76 0.17 1.47
C ASP A 30 32.34 0.69 1.19
N ILE A 31 32.22 1.65 0.27
CA ILE A 31 30.92 2.15 -0.18
C ILE A 31 30.09 1.05 -0.84
N ARG A 32 30.71 0.23 -1.70
CA ARG A 32 30.00 -0.91 -2.34
C ARG A 32 29.54 -1.93 -1.33
N ASP A 33 30.35 -2.25 -0.33
CA ASP A 33 30.01 -3.21 0.72
C ASP A 33 28.90 -2.66 1.61
N GLU A 34 28.88 -1.36 1.86
CA GLU A 34 27.79 -0.71 2.61
C GLU A 34 26.49 -0.73 1.84
N TYR A 35 26.49 -0.40 0.55
CA TYR A 35 25.31 -0.51 -0.31
C TYR A 35 24.79 -1.95 -0.42
N ALA A 36 25.68 -2.95 -0.50
CA ALA A 36 25.30 -4.35 -0.51
C ALA A 36 24.61 -4.74 0.81
N ARG A 37 25.16 -4.32 1.96
CA ARG A 37 24.55 -4.55 3.29
C ARG A 37 23.21 -3.86 3.45
N GLN A 38 23.04 -2.64 2.94
CA GLN A 38 21.76 -1.94 2.91
C GLN A 38 20.73 -2.71 2.08
N ARG A 39 21.11 -3.11 0.87
CA ARG A 39 20.24 -3.85 -0.05
C ARG A 39 19.75 -5.17 0.52
N ASP A 40 20.57 -5.87 1.31
CA ASP A 40 20.20 -7.11 1.99
C ASP A 40 19.18 -6.89 3.13
N LYS A 41 19.10 -5.66 3.65
CA LYS A 41 18.16 -5.27 4.71
C LYS A 41 16.86 -4.68 4.17
N GLU A 42 16.85 -4.23 2.94
CA GLU A 42 15.71 -3.63 2.28
C GLU A 42 14.94 -4.69 1.49
N THR A 43 13.64 -4.71 1.67
CA THR A 43 12.74 -5.57 0.91
C THR A 43 11.70 -4.67 0.24
N PHE A 44 11.38 -4.94 -1.01
CA PHE A 44 10.31 -4.21 -1.68
C PHE A 44 8.95 -4.60 -1.10
N LEU A 45 8.03 -3.64 -1.01
CA LEU A 45 6.66 -3.88 -0.54
C LEU A 45 5.93 -4.96 -1.35
N GLU A 46 6.27 -5.09 -2.63
CA GLU A 46 5.72 -6.10 -3.53
C GLU A 46 6.17 -7.53 -3.20
N ASP A 47 7.32 -7.68 -2.56
CA ASP A 47 7.88 -8.97 -2.17
C ASP A 47 7.43 -9.43 -0.78
N LEU A 48 6.71 -8.57 -0.04
CA LEU A 48 6.20 -8.90 1.29
C LEU A 48 4.97 -9.80 1.19
N THR A 49 4.94 -10.79 2.05
CA THR A 49 3.74 -11.61 2.25
C THR A 49 2.62 -10.79 2.91
N LEU A 50 1.39 -11.21 2.74
CA LEU A 50 0.23 -10.55 3.37
C LEU A 50 0.38 -10.45 4.89
N SER A 51 0.96 -11.48 5.52
CA SER A 51 1.22 -11.50 6.97
C SER A 51 2.20 -10.40 7.39
N GLU A 52 3.31 -10.24 6.65
CA GLU A 52 4.31 -9.20 6.91
C GLU A 52 3.76 -7.79 6.65
N LEU A 53 2.93 -7.62 5.63
CA LEU A 53 2.23 -6.35 5.36
C LEU A 53 1.28 -5.97 6.50
N LEU A 54 0.57 -6.94 7.06
CA LEU A 54 -0.31 -6.72 8.21
C LEU A 54 0.46 -6.35 9.48
N GLU A 55 1.65 -6.90 9.69
CA GLU A 55 2.53 -6.53 10.81
C GLU A 55 3.06 -5.09 10.69
N LEU A 56 3.29 -4.62 9.46
CA LEU A 56 3.71 -3.24 9.19
C LEU A 56 2.57 -2.24 9.31
N SER A 57 1.31 -2.69 9.19
CA SER A 57 0.16 -1.81 9.32
C SER A 57 -0.10 -1.48 10.78
N VAL A 58 0.01 -0.21 11.13
CA VAL A 58 -0.41 0.30 12.44
C VAL A 58 -1.86 0.75 12.30
N PHE A 59 -2.79 -0.04 12.83
CA PHE A 59 -4.16 0.42 13.00
C PHE A 59 -4.23 1.26 14.27
N ASP A 60 -4.83 2.44 14.17
CA ASP A 60 -5.14 3.24 15.35
C ASP A 60 -6.08 2.41 16.24
N GLU A 61 -5.70 2.18 17.49
CA GLU A 61 -6.47 1.32 18.42
C GLU A 61 -7.89 1.86 18.68
N LEU A 62 -8.13 3.11 18.29
CA LEU A 62 -9.41 3.81 18.49
C LEU A 62 -10.45 3.46 17.41
N GLU A 63 -10.05 3.03 16.21
CA GLU A 63 -10.95 2.74 15.11
C GLU A 63 -10.57 1.44 14.40
N LYS A 64 -11.06 0.32 14.91
CA LYS A 64 -10.92 -0.97 14.21
C LYS A 64 -11.87 -0.99 13.02
N PRO A 65 -11.37 -1.09 11.77
CA PRO A 65 -12.24 -1.15 10.60
C PRO A 65 -13.11 -2.41 10.64
N THR A 66 -14.36 -2.27 10.23
CA THR A 66 -15.23 -3.41 9.99
C THR A 66 -14.95 -4.00 8.61
N VAL A 67 -14.74 -5.30 8.56
CA VAL A 67 -14.45 -6.03 7.32
C VAL A 67 -15.73 -6.67 6.78
N PHE A 68 -16.02 -6.42 5.52
CA PHE A 68 -17.09 -7.08 4.78
C PHE A 68 -16.50 -7.92 3.65
N ALA A 69 -16.83 -9.20 3.62
CA ALA A 69 -16.44 -10.08 2.52
C ALA A 69 -17.45 -9.98 1.37
N VAL A 70 -16.95 -9.92 0.14
CA VAL A 70 -17.74 -9.89 -1.09
C VAL A 70 -17.12 -10.82 -2.12
N GLY A 71 -17.65 -12.04 -2.22
CA GLY A 71 -17.04 -13.07 -3.07
C GLY A 71 -15.63 -13.45 -2.58
N GLU A 72 -14.64 -13.25 -3.42
CA GLU A 72 -13.21 -13.44 -3.10
C GLU A 72 -12.54 -12.17 -2.57
N ASP A 73 -13.22 -11.02 -2.68
CA ASP A 73 -12.74 -9.71 -2.24
C ASP A 73 -13.23 -9.36 -0.84
N PHE A 74 -12.65 -8.33 -0.26
CA PHE A 74 -13.09 -7.77 1.02
C PHE A 74 -13.03 -6.24 1.00
N VAL A 75 -13.90 -5.61 1.78
CA VAL A 75 -13.98 -4.16 1.91
C VAL A 75 -13.83 -3.77 3.38
N LEU A 76 -12.97 -2.79 3.65
CA LEU A 76 -12.72 -2.24 4.98
C LEU A 76 -13.51 -0.94 5.15
N ILE A 77 -14.36 -0.87 6.16
CA ILE A 77 -15.14 0.32 6.49
C ILE A 77 -14.68 0.84 7.86
N GLN A 78 -14.09 2.02 7.88
CA GLN A 78 -13.60 2.66 9.10
C GLN A 78 -14.71 3.38 9.88
N ASN A 79 -15.67 3.97 9.19
CA ASN A 79 -16.78 4.68 9.82
C ASN A 79 -17.75 3.69 10.46
N GLU A 80 -17.90 3.77 11.79
CA GLU A 80 -18.75 2.87 12.57
C GLU A 80 -20.24 2.99 12.21
N ASP A 81 -20.71 4.20 11.96
CA ASP A 81 -22.12 4.46 11.61
C ASP A 81 -22.45 3.82 10.27
N LEU A 82 -21.58 4.00 9.27
CA LEU A 82 -21.71 3.39 7.96
C LEU A 82 -21.64 1.86 8.05
N ALA A 83 -20.70 1.33 8.82
CA ALA A 83 -20.59 -0.11 9.05
C ALA A 83 -21.84 -0.67 9.74
N GLY A 84 -22.37 0.02 10.73
CA GLY A 84 -23.62 -0.31 11.41
C GLY A 84 -24.82 -0.33 10.45
N ALA A 85 -24.96 0.69 9.64
CA ALA A 85 -26.02 0.77 8.63
C ALA A 85 -25.91 -0.34 7.57
N LEU A 86 -24.70 -0.66 7.12
CA LEU A 86 -24.44 -1.76 6.18
C LEU A 86 -24.78 -3.12 6.79
N LYS A 87 -24.53 -3.32 8.09
CA LYS A 87 -24.91 -4.56 8.81
C LYS A 87 -26.42 -4.78 8.88
N GLN A 88 -27.23 -3.72 8.90
CA GLN A 88 -28.69 -3.80 8.88
C GLN A 88 -29.26 -4.25 7.53
N LEU A 89 -28.52 -4.09 6.46
CA LEU A 89 -28.91 -4.59 5.15
C LEU A 89 -28.77 -6.13 5.10
N THR A 90 -29.61 -6.76 4.28
CA THR A 90 -29.43 -8.19 3.96
C THR A 90 -28.13 -8.38 3.19
N ASP A 91 -27.53 -9.56 3.28
CA ASP A 91 -26.23 -9.86 2.67
C ASP A 91 -26.19 -9.49 1.17
N ARG A 92 -27.23 -9.87 0.43
CA ARG A 92 -27.35 -9.56 -1.00
C ARG A 92 -27.42 -8.06 -1.28
N LYS A 93 -28.19 -7.31 -0.49
CA LYS A 93 -28.30 -5.85 -0.64
C LYS A 93 -26.99 -5.15 -0.31
N ARG A 94 -26.31 -5.63 0.72
CA ARG A 94 -24.98 -5.14 1.10
C ARG A 94 -23.97 -5.36 -0.01
N GLU A 95 -23.93 -6.56 -0.59
CA GLU A 95 -23.05 -6.88 -1.71
C GLU A 95 -23.24 -5.95 -2.91
N PHE A 96 -24.46 -5.61 -3.28
CA PHE A 96 -24.73 -4.65 -4.37
C PHE A 96 -24.07 -3.30 -4.12
N ILE A 97 -24.19 -2.78 -2.91
CA ILE A 97 -23.58 -1.50 -2.52
C ILE A 97 -22.05 -1.58 -2.50
N LEU A 98 -21.50 -2.64 -1.91
CA LEU A 98 -20.06 -2.82 -1.82
C LEU A 98 -19.42 -3.03 -3.19
N LEU A 99 -20.03 -3.81 -4.07
CA LEU A 99 -19.55 -4.02 -5.43
C LEU A 99 -19.52 -2.72 -6.24
N TYR A 100 -20.53 -1.93 -6.15
CA TYR A 100 -20.65 -0.70 -6.94
C TYR A 100 -19.76 0.43 -6.39
N PHE A 101 -19.85 0.73 -5.09
CA PHE A 101 -19.20 1.90 -4.51
C PHE A 101 -17.77 1.69 -4.04
N PHE A 102 -17.40 0.47 -3.68
CA PHE A 102 -16.08 0.18 -3.11
C PHE A 102 -15.19 -0.68 -4.02
N LEU A 103 -15.78 -1.56 -4.83
CA LEU A 103 -15.05 -2.42 -5.77
C LEU A 103 -15.16 -1.96 -7.23
N ASP A 104 -15.70 -0.76 -7.48
CA ASP A 104 -15.81 -0.12 -8.79
C ASP A 104 -16.47 -0.98 -9.90
N LYS A 105 -17.37 -1.87 -9.51
CA LYS A 105 -18.12 -2.69 -10.47
C LYS A 105 -19.26 -1.89 -11.09
N THR A 106 -19.41 -2.00 -12.39
CA THR A 106 -20.54 -1.39 -13.12
C THR A 106 -21.84 -2.16 -12.89
N ASP A 107 -22.96 -1.50 -13.07
CA ASP A 107 -24.28 -2.16 -12.98
C ASP A 107 -24.39 -3.36 -13.95
N GLN A 108 -23.69 -3.30 -15.09
CA GLN A 108 -23.66 -4.38 -16.07
C GLN A 108 -22.85 -5.59 -15.57
N GLU A 109 -21.72 -5.36 -14.94
CA GLU A 109 -20.90 -6.41 -14.32
C GLU A 109 -21.62 -7.08 -13.15
N ILE A 110 -22.31 -6.30 -12.32
CA ILE A 110 -23.13 -6.81 -11.22
C ILE A 110 -24.31 -7.63 -11.78
N ALA A 111 -24.95 -7.16 -12.84
CA ALA A 111 -26.03 -7.89 -13.53
C ALA A 111 -25.54 -9.25 -14.05
N ALA A 112 -24.34 -9.30 -14.62
CA ALA A 112 -23.73 -10.55 -15.06
C ALA A 112 -23.44 -11.52 -13.92
N LEU A 113 -22.94 -11.02 -12.78
CA LEU A 113 -22.64 -11.83 -11.59
C LEU A 113 -23.91 -12.51 -11.01
N TYR A 114 -25.03 -11.80 -11.00
CA TYR A 114 -26.29 -12.28 -10.42
C TYR A 114 -27.30 -12.79 -11.45
N SER A 115 -26.92 -12.87 -12.71
CA SER A 115 -27.81 -13.28 -13.83
C SER A 115 -29.10 -12.46 -13.90
N MET A 116 -28.95 -11.14 -13.77
CA MET A 116 -30.03 -10.16 -13.77
C MET A 116 -29.91 -9.18 -14.93
N LEU A 117 -30.99 -8.45 -15.21
CA LEU A 117 -30.94 -7.37 -16.17
C LEU A 117 -30.28 -6.12 -15.55
N ARG A 118 -29.45 -5.40 -16.31
CA ARG A 118 -28.82 -4.15 -15.85
C ARG A 118 -29.80 -3.16 -15.27
N ARG A 119 -30.96 -2.99 -15.90
CA ARG A 119 -32.04 -2.10 -15.42
C ARG A 119 -32.51 -2.48 -14.01
N THR A 120 -32.63 -3.77 -13.73
CA THR A 120 -33.04 -4.29 -12.43
C THR A 120 -31.99 -3.99 -11.37
N VAL A 121 -30.71 -4.17 -11.69
CA VAL A 121 -29.58 -3.83 -10.79
C VAL A 121 -29.57 -2.33 -10.48
N THR A 122 -29.72 -1.48 -11.47
CA THR A 122 -29.77 -0.01 -11.29
C THR A 122 -30.93 0.40 -10.37
N TYR A 123 -32.10 -0.19 -10.59
CA TYR A 123 -33.28 0.07 -9.76
C TYR A 123 -33.08 -0.40 -8.29
N GLN A 124 -32.61 -1.62 -8.12
CA GLN A 124 -32.35 -2.18 -6.79
C GLN A 124 -31.27 -1.38 -6.06
N ARG A 125 -30.19 -1.02 -6.73
CA ARG A 125 -29.11 -0.21 -6.14
C ARG A 125 -29.64 1.12 -5.61
N LYS A 126 -30.45 1.83 -6.40
CA LYS A 126 -31.07 3.10 -5.96
C LYS A 126 -32.00 2.92 -4.76
N SER A 127 -32.79 1.83 -4.75
CA SER A 127 -33.69 1.51 -3.64
C SER A 127 -32.91 1.18 -2.37
N ILE A 128 -31.84 0.38 -2.48
CA ILE A 128 -30.97 0.02 -1.37
C ILE A 128 -30.25 1.26 -0.82
N LEU A 129 -29.82 2.15 -1.68
CA LEU A 129 -29.18 3.41 -1.27
C LEU A 129 -30.12 4.30 -0.45
N LYS A 130 -31.41 4.36 -0.80
CA LYS A 130 -32.41 5.05 0.00
C LYS A 130 -32.57 4.41 1.37
N GLN A 131 -32.63 3.09 1.43
CA GLN A 131 -32.73 2.35 2.69
C GLN A 131 -31.50 2.57 3.58
N LEU A 132 -30.32 2.55 3.00
CA LEU A 132 -29.06 2.83 3.70
C LEU A 132 -29.06 4.28 4.26
N LYS A 133 -29.53 5.22 3.49
CA LYS A 133 -29.66 6.62 3.93
C LYS A 133 -30.60 6.74 5.14
N GLN A 134 -31.74 6.06 5.13
CA GLN A 134 -32.66 6.03 6.28
C GLN A 134 -31.98 5.50 7.53
N TYR A 135 -31.25 4.39 7.43
CA TYR A 135 -30.51 3.82 8.55
C TYR A 135 -29.45 4.75 9.11
N LEU A 136 -28.75 5.48 8.24
CA LEU A 136 -27.77 6.49 8.67
C LEU A 136 -28.42 7.68 9.37
N GLU A 137 -29.59 8.12 8.89
CA GLU A 137 -30.36 9.20 9.53
C GLU A 137 -30.88 8.78 10.91
N GLU A 138 -31.30 7.54 11.08
CA GLU A 138 -31.73 6.97 12.36
C GLU A 138 -30.58 6.90 13.37
N ILE A 139 -29.39 6.48 12.94
CA ILE A 139 -28.18 6.42 13.77
C ILE A 139 -27.70 7.83 14.14
N GLY A 140 -27.74 8.77 13.20
CA GLY A 140 -27.29 10.15 13.42
C GLY A 140 -28.24 11.03 14.22
N CYS A 141 -29.47 10.56 14.52
CA CYS A 141 -30.44 11.26 15.34
C CYS A 141 -30.35 10.93 16.86
N GLU A 142 -29.51 10.00 17.22
CA GLU A 142 -29.16 9.73 18.62
C GLU A 142 -27.92 10.54 19.04
#